data_4c26a01eb5448a1f4457931a4e7a0bdb
#
_entry.id   4c26a01eb5448a1f4457931a4e7a0bdb
#
_cell.length_a   1.000
_cell.length_b   1.000
_cell.length_c   1.000
_cell.angle_alpha   90.00
_cell.angle_beta   90.00
_cell.angle_gamma   90.00
#
_symmetry.space_group_name_H-M   'P 1'
#
loop_
_entity.id
_entity.type
_entity.pdbx_description
1 polymer ?
#
loop_
_entity_poly.entity_id
_entity_poly.type
_entity_poly.pdbx_seq_one_letter_code
_entity_poly.pdbx_strand_id
1 'polypeptide(L)'
;DYMLETAMLKVWSTDALWQIVNDTLQLYGGKGYFCDEPFERMMRDARINTIGEGANDVLRAFIAVVGIKPVADRLLSVKTALEHPFRDLGTLLTFGGHQLRARLTTPDVPVRSPRLRKAARELGRRVRDFSLAVQAMLMKHREAVLFRQYVQERLADAACELYASSCTLARLDHLLTMGNGNPAEVGRDAAAGRYFLRLSNRRVRACLAALKDNDDKYTTLTADAVLERY
;
A
#
# COMPACT_ATOMS: atom_id res chain seq x y z
N ASP A 1 -11.27 -5.85 14.76
CA ASP A 1 -9.94 -5.29 14.99
C ASP A 1 -9.52 -4.51 13.75
N TYR A 2 -9.23 -3.22 13.92
CA TYR A 2 -8.88 -2.29 12.83
C TYR A 2 -7.41 -1.85 12.89
N MET A 3 -6.56 -2.61 13.58
CA MET A 3 -5.15 -2.22 13.77
C MET A 3 -4.39 -2.06 12.45
N LEU A 4 -4.63 -2.94 11.48
CA LEU A 4 -3.96 -2.89 10.19
C LEU A 4 -4.41 -1.66 9.38
N GLU A 5 -5.71 -1.42 9.33
CA GLU A 5 -6.31 -0.29 8.62
C GLU A 5 -5.87 1.05 9.21
N THR A 6 -5.84 1.17 10.53
CA THR A 6 -5.41 2.39 11.22
C THR A 6 -3.91 2.64 11.03
N ALA A 7 -3.07 1.59 11.04
CA ALA A 7 -1.66 1.70 10.74
C ALA A 7 -1.41 2.17 9.30
N MET A 8 -2.11 1.57 8.32
CA MET A 8 -2.04 2.01 6.91
C MET A 8 -2.49 3.46 6.74
N LEU A 9 -3.58 3.85 7.41
CA LEU A 9 -4.10 5.22 7.36
C LEU A 9 -3.10 6.21 7.96
N LYS A 10 -2.51 5.89 9.12
CA LYS A 10 -1.52 6.74 9.79
C LYS A 10 -0.30 6.96 8.90
N VAL A 11 0.31 5.91 8.37
CA VAL A 11 1.47 6.00 7.49
C VAL A 11 1.14 6.84 6.26
N TRP A 12 0.08 6.48 5.53
CA TRP A 12 -0.28 7.14 4.30
C TRP A 12 -0.62 8.63 4.50
N SER A 13 -1.41 8.95 5.53
CA SER A 13 -1.86 10.34 5.76
C SER A 13 -0.73 11.25 6.23
N THR A 14 0.19 10.76 7.06
CA THR A 14 1.32 11.56 7.55
C THR A 14 2.37 11.78 6.48
N ASP A 15 2.62 10.80 5.61
CA ASP A 15 3.50 10.98 4.45
C ASP A 15 2.89 11.96 3.43
N ALA A 16 1.57 11.85 3.18
CA ALA A 16 0.87 12.80 2.32
C ALA A 16 0.88 14.22 2.90
N LEU A 17 0.66 14.38 4.20
CA LEU A 17 0.73 15.67 4.88
C LEU A 17 2.13 16.29 4.73
N TRP A 18 3.17 15.52 5.00
CA TRP A 18 4.55 15.96 4.83
C TRP A 18 4.82 16.47 3.41
N GLN A 19 4.41 15.70 2.40
CA GLN A 19 4.59 16.08 1.00
C GLN A 19 3.84 17.38 0.66
N ILE A 20 2.55 17.49 1.07
CA ILE A 20 1.71 18.65 0.78
C ILE A 20 2.31 19.90 1.42
N VAL A 21 2.73 19.85 2.69
CA VAL A 21 3.30 21.01 3.40
C VAL A 21 4.64 21.41 2.78
N ASN A 22 5.50 20.44 2.46
CA ASN A 22 6.78 20.70 1.81
C ASN A 22 6.58 21.37 0.44
N ASP A 23 5.68 20.87 -0.39
CA ASP A 23 5.38 21.43 -1.71
C ASP A 23 4.78 22.83 -1.59
N THR A 24 3.91 23.05 -0.58
CA THR A 24 3.31 24.37 -0.31
C THR A 24 4.38 25.38 0.06
N LEU A 25 5.29 25.03 0.99
CA LEU A 25 6.40 25.89 1.39
C LEU A 25 7.29 26.21 0.19
N GLN A 26 7.60 25.22 -0.65
CA GLN A 26 8.39 25.41 -1.87
C GLN A 26 7.72 26.38 -2.85
N LEU A 27 6.41 26.27 -3.03
CA LEU A 27 5.65 27.16 -3.92
C LEU A 27 5.63 28.63 -3.43
N TYR A 28 5.61 28.83 -2.09
CA TYR A 28 5.69 30.16 -1.49
C TYR A 28 7.10 30.76 -1.53
N GLY A 29 8.12 29.94 -1.83
CA GLY A 29 9.50 30.38 -1.88
C GLY A 29 10.02 30.90 -0.55
N GLY A 30 10.94 31.89 -0.58
CA GLY A 30 11.53 32.46 0.63
C GLY A 30 10.51 33.02 1.62
N LYS A 31 9.40 33.56 1.15
CA LYS A 31 8.34 34.08 2.00
C LYS A 31 7.70 32.98 2.86
N GLY A 32 7.50 31.78 2.32
CA GLY A 32 6.94 30.65 3.05
C GLY A 32 7.84 30.14 4.19
N TYR A 33 9.11 30.48 4.16
CA TYR A 33 10.11 30.09 5.18
C TYR A 33 10.16 31.04 6.38
N PHE A 34 9.62 32.27 6.26
CA PHE A 34 9.58 33.23 7.34
C PHE A 34 8.46 32.93 8.34
N CYS A 35 8.67 33.32 9.61
CA CYS A 35 7.75 33.03 10.71
C CYS A 35 6.45 33.85 10.71
N ASP A 36 6.33 34.86 9.87
CA ASP A 36 5.10 35.64 9.64
C ASP A 36 4.05 34.88 8.80
N GLU A 37 4.48 33.80 8.11
CA GLU A 37 3.60 32.86 7.40
C GLU A 37 3.46 31.54 8.19
N PRO A 38 2.37 30.80 8.03
CA PRO A 38 2.14 29.58 8.82
C PRO A 38 2.97 28.36 8.38
N PHE A 39 3.58 28.39 7.20
CA PHE A 39 4.08 27.19 6.50
C PHE A 39 5.32 26.59 7.16
N GLU A 40 6.27 27.38 7.71
CA GLU A 40 7.42 26.84 8.42
C GLU A 40 7.01 26.08 9.68
N ARG A 41 6.03 26.61 10.44
CA ARG A 41 5.47 25.92 11.59
C ARG A 41 4.73 24.64 11.18
N MET A 42 3.91 24.71 10.14
CA MET A 42 3.21 23.54 9.62
C MET A 42 4.18 22.44 9.18
N MET A 43 5.34 22.80 8.63
CA MET A 43 6.38 21.83 8.25
C MET A 43 6.96 21.13 9.49
N ARG A 44 7.29 21.86 10.55
CA ARG A 44 7.77 21.28 11.82
C ARG A 44 6.72 20.36 12.45
N ASP A 45 5.46 20.80 12.49
CA ASP A 45 4.34 20.03 13.03
C ASP A 45 4.01 18.79 12.18
N ALA A 46 4.14 18.87 10.86
CA ALA A 46 3.95 17.74 9.97
C ALA A 46 5.06 16.69 10.14
N ARG A 47 6.30 17.12 10.39
CA ARG A 47 7.44 16.20 10.53
C ARG A 47 7.31 15.27 11.72
N ILE A 48 6.86 15.78 12.88
CA ILE A 48 6.71 14.94 14.08
C ILE A 48 5.66 13.84 13.89
N ASN A 49 4.64 14.07 13.06
CA ASN A 49 3.61 13.08 12.80
C ASN A 49 4.13 11.81 12.09
N THR A 50 5.26 11.88 11.40
CA THR A 50 5.89 10.70 10.80
C THR A 50 6.69 9.87 11.82
N ILE A 51 6.94 10.41 13.02
CA ILE A 51 7.75 9.81 14.09
C ILE A 51 6.88 9.38 15.27
N GLY A 52 5.97 10.26 15.73
CA GLY A 52 5.07 10.04 16.85
C GLY A 52 4.02 8.95 16.59
N GLU A 53 3.50 8.35 17.67
CA GLU A 53 2.49 7.28 17.64
C GLU A 53 2.93 6.05 16.82
N GLY A 54 4.24 5.75 16.86
CA GLY A 54 4.91 4.75 16.04
C GLY A 54 5.46 5.32 14.74
N ALA A 55 6.80 5.31 14.62
CA ALA A 55 7.47 5.80 13.42
C ALA A 55 6.95 5.08 12.17
N ASN A 56 6.81 5.81 11.06
CA ASN A 56 6.26 5.26 9.82
C ASN A 56 7.06 4.04 9.33
N ASP A 57 8.38 4.01 9.54
CA ASP A 57 9.22 2.87 9.16
C ASP A 57 8.89 1.62 9.98
N VAL A 58 8.65 1.77 11.29
CA VAL A 58 8.23 0.69 12.18
C VAL A 58 6.82 0.21 11.81
N LEU A 59 5.90 1.14 11.52
CA LEU A 59 4.55 0.78 11.10
C LEU A 59 4.52 0.09 9.74
N ARG A 60 5.42 0.41 8.79
CA ARG A 60 5.54 -0.34 7.54
C ARG A 60 5.92 -1.79 7.79
N ALA A 61 6.89 -2.05 8.68
CA ALA A 61 7.23 -3.41 9.09
C ALA A 61 6.03 -4.13 9.73
N PHE A 62 5.31 -3.46 10.63
CA PHE A 62 4.09 -3.99 11.25
C PHE A 62 3.01 -4.33 10.20
N ILE A 63 2.70 -3.40 9.27
CA ILE A 63 1.72 -3.61 8.20
C ILE A 63 2.09 -4.83 7.36
N ALA A 64 3.35 -4.95 6.98
CA ALA A 64 3.81 -6.08 6.18
C ALA A 64 3.69 -7.40 6.94
N VAL A 65 4.20 -7.48 8.16
CA VAL A 65 4.23 -8.73 8.95
C VAL A 65 2.82 -9.18 9.30
N VAL A 66 1.96 -8.27 9.78
CA VAL A 66 0.57 -8.59 10.14
C VAL A 66 -0.25 -8.94 8.90
N GLY A 67 -0.07 -8.18 7.81
CA GLY A 67 -0.78 -8.42 6.56
C GLY A 67 -0.38 -9.71 5.85
N ILE A 68 0.87 -10.16 6.00
CA ILE A 68 1.37 -11.41 5.42
C ILE A 68 0.89 -12.65 6.20
N LYS A 69 0.67 -12.53 7.51
CA LYS A 69 0.38 -13.66 8.40
C LYS A 69 -0.72 -14.60 7.89
N PRO A 70 -1.93 -14.14 7.49
CA PRO A 70 -2.98 -15.05 7.02
C PRO A 70 -2.60 -15.83 5.76
N VAL A 71 -1.74 -15.24 4.91
CA VAL A 71 -1.24 -15.90 3.70
C VAL A 71 -0.18 -16.93 4.07
N ALA A 72 0.70 -16.61 5.02
CA ALA A 72 1.72 -17.53 5.54
C ALA A 72 1.08 -18.74 6.20
N ASP A 73 0.09 -18.56 7.07
CA ASP A 73 -0.64 -19.64 7.74
C ASP A 73 -1.29 -20.60 6.73
N ARG A 74 -1.87 -20.04 5.65
CA ARG A 74 -2.43 -20.86 4.56
C ARG A 74 -1.36 -21.63 3.80
N LEU A 75 -0.18 -21.06 3.53
CA LEU A 75 0.91 -21.76 2.87
C LEU A 75 1.50 -22.86 3.76
N LEU A 76 1.57 -22.65 5.07
CA LEU A 76 1.99 -23.67 6.03
C LEU A 76 1.01 -24.84 6.06
N SER A 77 -0.30 -24.59 6.08
CA SER A 77 -1.31 -25.67 6.03
C SER A 77 -1.18 -26.52 4.77
N VAL A 78 -0.87 -25.89 3.63
CA VAL A 78 -0.61 -26.62 2.37
C VAL A 78 0.67 -27.44 2.44
N LYS A 79 1.74 -26.91 3.06
CA LYS A 79 2.98 -27.66 3.25
C LYS A 79 2.73 -28.93 4.07
N THR A 80 2.01 -28.82 5.18
CA THR A 80 1.62 -29.98 6.01
C THR A 80 0.75 -30.97 5.23
N ALA A 81 -0.19 -30.48 4.41
CA ALA A 81 -1.02 -31.34 3.56
C ALA A 81 -0.22 -32.11 2.49
N LEU A 82 0.91 -31.56 2.02
CA LEU A 82 1.82 -32.24 1.09
C LEU A 82 2.61 -33.38 1.75
N GLU A 83 2.75 -33.38 3.07
CA GLU A 83 3.38 -34.47 3.83
C GLU A 83 2.45 -35.71 3.92
N HIS A 84 1.11 -35.47 3.80
CA HIS A 84 0.09 -36.51 3.82
C HIS A 84 -0.92 -36.39 2.67
N PRO A 85 -0.49 -36.52 1.39
CA PRO A 85 -1.27 -36.11 0.22
C PRO A 85 -2.60 -36.87 0.04
N PHE A 86 -2.65 -38.14 0.44
CA PHE A 86 -3.87 -38.93 0.33
C PHE A 86 -4.93 -38.59 1.40
N ARG A 87 -4.49 -38.14 2.58
CA ARG A 87 -5.37 -37.75 3.67
C ARG A 87 -5.93 -36.34 3.44
N ASP A 88 -5.10 -35.45 2.92
CA ASP A 88 -5.39 -34.00 2.82
C ASP A 88 -5.63 -33.54 1.37
N LEU A 89 -6.02 -34.49 0.49
CA LEU A 89 -6.28 -34.23 -0.94
C LEU A 89 -7.27 -33.05 -1.16
N GLY A 90 -8.30 -32.93 -0.30
CA GLY A 90 -9.26 -31.86 -0.34
C GLY A 90 -8.62 -30.47 -0.14
N THR A 91 -7.70 -30.34 0.81
CA THR A 91 -6.93 -29.11 1.07
C THR A 91 -6.07 -28.73 -0.14
N LEU A 92 -5.39 -29.70 -0.75
CA LEU A 92 -4.54 -29.49 -1.92
C LEU A 92 -5.34 -29.07 -3.15
N LEU A 93 -6.48 -29.70 -3.42
CA LEU A 93 -7.37 -29.35 -4.52
C LEU A 93 -7.98 -27.97 -4.33
N THR A 94 -8.42 -27.65 -3.12
CA THR A 94 -8.98 -26.33 -2.78
C THR A 94 -7.94 -25.24 -2.95
N PHE A 95 -6.71 -25.46 -2.49
CA PHE A 95 -5.61 -24.53 -2.67
C PHE A 95 -5.25 -24.35 -4.15
N GLY A 96 -5.10 -25.45 -4.89
CA GLY A 96 -4.83 -25.41 -6.34
C GLY A 96 -5.89 -24.62 -7.11
N GLY A 97 -7.17 -24.88 -6.81
CA GLY A 97 -8.30 -24.15 -7.37
C GLY A 97 -8.26 -22.66 -7.03
N HIS A 98 -7.97 -22.28 -5.78
CA HIS A 98 -7.81 -20.89 -5.37
C HIS A 98 -6.64 -20.21 -6.07
N GLN A 99 -5.50 -20.91 -6.22
CA GLN A 99 -4.34 -20.37 -6.93
C GLN A 99 -4.62 -20.13 -8.41
N LEU A 100 -5.26 -21.08 -9.07
CA LEU A 100 -5.64 -20.93 -10.47
C LEU A 100 -6.64 -19.77 -10.62
N ARG A 101 -7.64 -19.71 -9.78
CA ARG A 101 -8.62 -18.61 -9.76
C ARG A 101 -7.94 -17.26 -9.51
N ALA A 102 -7.03 -17.15 -8.53
CA ALA A 102 -6.31 -15.92 -8.22
C ALA A 102 -5.47 -15.42 -9.40
N ARG A 103 -4.94 -16.32 -10.23
CA ARG A 103 -4.18 -15.97 -11.44
C ARG A 103 -5.08 -15.55 -12.60
N LEU A 104 -6.22 -16.21 -12.77
CA LEU A 104 -7.10 -16.05 -13.93
C LEU A 104 -8.18 -14.99 -13.72
N THR A 105 -8.62 -14.76 -12.48
CA THR A 105 -9.71 -13.81 -12.20
C THR A 105 -9.21 -12.55 -11.50
N THR A 106 -9.86 -11.44 -11.82
CA THR A 106 -9.65 -10.17 -11.12
C THR A 106 -10.75 -10.03 -10.07
N PRO A 107 -10.42 -9.71 -8.79
CA PRO A 107 -11.43 -9.43 -7.78
C PRO A 107 -12.38 -8.34 -8.25
N ASP A 108 -13.66 -8.54 -8.04
CA ASP A 108 -14.67 -7.52 -8.31
C ASP A 108 -14.64 -6.46 -7.21
N VAL A 109 -14.59 -5.19 -7.62
CA VAL A 109 -14.68 -4.04 -6.74
C VAL A 109 -16.01 -3.37 -7.03
N PRO A 110 -17.00 -3.50 -6.14
CA PRO A 110 -18.35 -3.03 -6.42
C PRO A 110 -18.40 -1.49 -6.47
N VAL A 111 -19.03 -0.96 -7.51
CA VAL A 111 -19.34 0.47 -7.66
C VAL A 111 -20.72 0.62 -8.27
N ARG A 112 -21.49 1.59 -7.79
CA ARG A 112 -22.81 1.94 -8.29
C ARG A 112 -22.70 2.79 -9.56
N SER A 113 -21.81 3.79 -9.54
CA SER A 113 -21.63 4.70 -10.66
C SER A 113 -20.96 4.02 -11.86
N PRO A 114 -21.61 3.97 -13.04
CA PRO A 114 -21.00 3.44 -14.26
C PRO A 114 -19.70 4.15 -14.66
N ARG A 115 -19.55 5.42 -14.26
CA ARG A 115 -18.36 6.26 -14.54
C ARG A 115 -17.09 5.76 -13.82
N LEU A 116 -17.23 4.92 -12.77
CA LEU A 116 -16.14 4.38 -11.98
C LEU A 116 -15.76 2.93 -12.31
N ARG A 117 -16.54 2.22 -13.15
CA ARG A 117 -16.30 0.82 -13.49
C ARG A 117 -14.88 0.52 -14.01
N LYS A 118 -14.31 1.46 -14.77
CA LYS A 118 -12.92 1.31 -15.26
C LYS A 118 -11.92 1.38 -14.11
N ALA A 119 -12.05 2.37 -13.22
CA ALA A 119 -11.18 2.53 -12.06
C ALA A 119 -11.33 1.34 -11.08
N ALA A 120 -12.54 0.87 -10.84
CA ALA A 120 -12.82 -0.30 -10.03
C ALA A 120 -12.12 -1.56 -10.57
N ARG A 121 -12.20 -1.82 -11.88
CA ARG A 121 -11.50 -2.93 -12.54
C ARG A 121 -9.97 -2.78 -12.47
N GLU A 122 -9.44 -1.55 -12.57
CA GLU A 122 -8.01 -1.28 -12.42
C GLU A 122 -7.55 -1.54 -10.99
N LEU A 123 -8.33 -1.13 -9.99
CA LEU A 123 -8.06 -1.43 -8.57
C LEU A 123 -8.09 -2.94 -8.31
N GLY A 124 -9.11 -3.65 -8.78
CA GLY A 124 -9.19 -5.10 -8.65
C GLY A 124 -7.97 -5.81 -9.25
N ARG A 125 -7.48 -5.37 -10.41
CA ARG A 125 -6.22 -5.90 -10.99
C ARG A 125 -5.02 -5.67 -10.08
N ARG A 126 -4.89 -4.48 -9.46
CA ARG A 126 -3.77 -4.20 -8.53
C ARG A 126 -3.87 -5.04 -7.26
N VAL A 127 -5.08 -5.24 -6.72
CA VAL A 127 -5.31 -6.15 -5.58
C VAL A 127 -4.86 -7.57 -5.93
N ARG A 128 -5.21 -8.08 -7.11
CA ARG A 128 -4.74 -9.39 -7.58
C ARG A 128 -3.21 -9.43 -7.69
N ASP A 129 -2.61 -8.46 -8.37
CA ASP A 129 -1.16 -8.42 -8.58
C ASP A 129 -0.40 -8.33 -7.25
N PHE A 130 -0.92 -7.56 -6.28
CA PHE A 130 -0.40 -7.48 -4.91
C PHE A 130 -0.49 -8.84 -4.20
N SER A 131 -1.64 -9.50 -4.24
CA SER A 131 -1.82 -10.83 -3.65
C SER A 131 -0.81 -11.86 -4.19
N LEU A 132 -0.59 -11.86 -5.51
CA LEU A 132 0.40 -12.74 -6.16
C LEU A 132 1.84 -12.37 -5.76
N ALA A 133 2.14 -11.08 -5.59
CA ALA A 133 3.45 -10.61 -5.14
C ALA A 133 3.74 -11.03 -3.69
N VAL A 134 2.78 -10.89 -2.78
CA VAL A 134 2.90 -11.36 -1.39
C VAL A 134 3.22 -12.86 -1.36
N GLN A 135 2.47 -13.66 -2.10
CA GLN A 135 2.72 -15.11 -2.18
C GLN A 135 4.10 -15.44 -2.73
N ALA A 136 4.53 -14.73 -3.79
CA ALA A 136 5.86 -14.92 -4.39
C ALA A 136 6.98 -14.57 -3.40
N MET A 137 6.85 -13.51 -2.61
CA MET A 137 7.83 -13.11 -1.60
C MET A 137 7.88 -14.12 -0.45
N LEU A 138 6.73 -14.61 0.02
CA LEU A 138 6.67 -15.68 1.03
C LEU A 138 7.33 -16.97 0.54
N MET A 139 7.07 -17.39 -0.70
CA MET A 139 7.72 -18.58 -1.27
C MET A 139 9.22 -18.38 -1.44
N LYS A 140 9.67 -17.19 -1.85
CA LYS A 140 11.09 -16.86 -2.07
C LYS A 140 11.89 -16.78 -0.77
N HIS A 141 11.34 -16.10 0.22
CA HIS A 141 12.07 -15.74 1.44
C HIS A 141 11.69 -16.60 2.66
N ARG A 142 10.54 -17.27 2.63
CA ARG A 142 9.99 -18.06 3.74
C ARG A 142 9.98 -17.22 5.03
N GLU A 143 10.46 -17.76 6.14
CA GLU A 143 10.55 -17.09 7.44
C GLU A 143 11.49 -15.87 7.41
N ALA A 144 12.50 -15.87 6.52
CA ALA A 144 13.42 -14.75 6.38
C ALA A 144 12.73 -13.44 5.93
N VAL A 145 11.49 -13.50 5.42
CA VAL A 145 10.70 -12.30 5.09
C VAL A 145 10.51 -11.38 6.28
N LEU A 146 10.52 -11.93 7.53
CA LEU A 146 10.41 -11.17 8.77
C LEU A 146 11.61 -10.25 9.03
N PHE A 147 12.73 -10.47 8.36
CA PHE A 147 13.96 -9.68 8.47
C PHE A 147 14.32 -8.94 7.18
N ARG A 148 13.48 -9.02 6.15
CA ARG A 148 13.71 -8.36 4.86
C ARG A 148 12.98 -7.02 4.79
N GLN A 149 13.53 -6.00 5.47
CA GLN A 149 12.91 -4.68 5.63
C GLN A 149 12.58 -4.01 4.28
N TYR A 150 13.44 -4.07 3.27
CA TYR A 150 13.15 -3.53 1.94
C TYR A 150 11.93 -4.17 1.28
N VAL A 151 11.74 -5.49 1.47
CA VAL A 151 10.55 -6.20 0.98
C VAL A 151 9.32 -5.78 1.76
N GLN A 152 9.43 -5.65 3.09
CA GLN A 152 8.34 -5.23 3.97
C GLN A 152 7.87 -3.82 3.62
N GLU A 153 8.79 -2.87 3.43
CA GLU A 153 8.50 -1.48 3.04
C GLU A 153 7.69 -1.44 1.74
N ARG A 154 8.17 -2.09 0.69
CA ARG A 154 7.49 -2.11 -0.62
C ARG A 154 6.10 -2.74 -0.56
N LEU A 155 5.93 -3.81 0.22
CA LEU A 155 4.62 -4.44 0.42
C LEU A 155 3.70 -3.55 1.24
N ALA A 156 4.20 -2.89 2.29
CA ALA A 156 3.43 -1.97 3.11
C ALA A 156 2.98 -0.74 2.31
N ASP A 157 3.87 -0.12 1.54
CA ASP A 157 3.54 1.02 0.69
C ASP A 157 2.49 0.66 -0.37
N ALA A 158 2.64 -0.51 -1.01
CA ALA A 158 1.62 -0.99 -1.94
C ALA A 158 0.26 -1.22 -1.24
N ALA A 159 0.25 -1.76 -0.02
CA ALA A 159 -0.98 -1.96 0.76
C ALA A 159 -1.62 -0.63 1.14
N CYS A 160 -0.84 0.36 1.63
CA CYS A 160 -1.30 1.71 1.95
C CYS A 160 -1.95 2.39 0.73
N GLU A 161 -1.31 2.32 -0.44
CA GLU A 161 -1.85 2.88 -1.69
C GLU A 161 -3.13 2.18 -2.14
N LEU A 162 -3.23 0.85 -2.01
CA LEU A 162 -4.45 0.10 -2.31
C LEU A 162 -5.58 0.46 -1.37
N TYR A 163 -5.28 0.62 -0.07
CA TYR A 163 -6.26 1.02 0.92
C TYR A 163 -6.80 2.43 0.65
N ALA A 164 -5.91 3.40 0.45
CA ALA A 164 -6.27 4.78 0.10
C ALA A 164 -7.08 4.85 -1.22
N SER A 165 -6.71 4.02 -2.22
CA SER A 165 -7.49 3.91 -3.47
C SER A 165 -8.89 3.36 -3.25
N SER A 166 -9.05 2.38 -2.35
CA SER A 166 -10.35 1.80 -2.02
C SER A 166 -11.25 2.84 -1.34
N CYS A 167 -10.72 3.58 -0.37
CA CYS A 167 -11.42 4.68 0.30
C CYS A 167 -11.81 5.80 -0.68
N THR A 168 -10.89 6.19 -1.56
CA THR A 168 -11.15 7.22 -2.58
C THR A 168 -12.23 6.77 -3.56
N LEU A 169 -12.18 5.51 -4.03
CA LEU A 169 -13.18 4.97 -4.95
C LEU A 169 -14.56 4.92 -4.30
N ALA A 170 -14.65 4.47 -3.04
CA ALA A 170 -15.90 4.44 -2.27
C ALA A 170 -16.47 5.85 -2.08
N ARG A 171 -15.63 6.84 -1.73
CA ARG A 171 -16.03 8.25 -1.60
C ARG A 171 -16.55 8.82 -2.91
N LEU A 172 -15.84 8.57 -4.02
CA LEU A 172 -16.25 9.02 -5.35
C LEU A 172 -17.57 8.38 -5.78
N ASP A 173 -17.75 7.08 -5.49
CA ASP A 173 -18.99 6.38 -5.82
C ASP A 173 -20.17 6.98 -5.08
N HIS A 174 -20.01 7.27 -3.80
CA HIS A 174 -21.01 7.97 -3.00
C HIS A 174 -21.33 9.36 -3.57
N LEU A 175 -20.33 10.18 -3.84
CA LEU A 175 -20.50 11.54 -4.38
C LEU A 175 -21.24 11.54 -5.74
N LEU A 176 -20.91 10.60 -6.61
CA LEU A 176 -21.48 10.54 -7.95
C LEU A 176 -22.88 9.89 -8.00
N THR A 177 -23.29 9.18 -6.95
CA THR A 177 -24.59 8.50 -6.88
C THR A 177 -25.60 9.26 -6.03
N MET A 178 -25.18 9.93 -4.95
CA MET A 178 -26.12 10.58 -4.02
C MET A 178 -26.51 12.00 -4.40
N GLY A 179 -25.74 12.66 -5.26
CA GLY A 179 -26.13 13.91 -5.93
C GLY A 179 -26.39 15.15 -5.03
N ASN A 180 -26.09 15.09 -3.73
CA ASN A 180 -26.51 16.08 -2.73
C ASN A 180 -25.52 17.24 -2.55
N GLY A 181 -24.57 17.47 -3.44
CA GLY A 181 -23.56 18.52 -3.32
C GLY A 181 -23.67 19.58 -4.42
N ASN A 182 -23.00 20.73 -4.21
CA ASN A 182 -22.79 21.72 -5.25
C ASN A 182 -22.12 21.06 -6.48
N PRO A 183 -22.72 21.09 -7.69
CA PRO A 183 -22.19 20.42 -8.87
C PRO A 183 -20.73 20.79 -9.19
N ALA A 184 -20.31 22.02 -8.93
CA ALA A 184 -18.93 22.48 -9.16
C ALA A 184 -17.94 21.82 -8.18
N GLU A 185 -18.33 21.65 -6.91
CA GLU A 185 -17.53 20.97 -5.90
C GLU A 185 -17.42 19.47 -6.17
N VAL A 186 -18.55 18.84 -6.46
CA VAL A 186 -18.57 17.41 -6.87
C VAL A 186 -17.70 17.19 -8.10
N GLY A 187 -17.71 18.13 -9.06
CA GLY A 187 -16.86 18.08 -10.25
C GLY A 187 -15.36 18.14 -9.91
N ARG A 188 -14.94 19.06 -9.02
CA ARG A 188 -13.56 19.20 -8.55
C ARG A 188 -13.10 17.96 -7.79
N ASP A 189 -13.89 17.49 -6.84
CA ASP A 189 -13.59 16.30 -6.04
C ASP A 189 -13.47 15.05 -6.92
N ALA A 190 -14.37 14.92 -7.90
CA ALA A 190 -14.32 13.81 -8.84
C ALA A 190 -13.08 13.87 -9.75
N ALA A 191 -12.64 15.04 -10.16
CA ALA A 191 -11.41 15.20 -10.94
C ALA A 191 -10.17 14.84 -10.11
N ALA A 192 -10.07 15.38 -8.89
CA ALA A 192 -8.98 15.11 -7.96
C ALA A 192 -8.89 13.61 -7.61
N GLY A 193 -10.01 13.00 -7.25
CA GLY A 193 -10.04 11.58 -6.89
C GLY A 193 -9.69 10.66 -8.08
N ARG A 194 -10.14 10.97 -9.30
CA ARG A 194 -9.73 10.22 -10.50
C ARG A 194 -8.24 10.36 -10.78
N TYR A 195 -7.70 11.55 -10.60
CA TYR A 195 -6.26 11.75 -10.74
C TYR A 195 -5.49 10.95 -9.69
N PHE A 196 -5.92 11.00 -8.43
CA PHE A 196 -5.32 10.22 -7.35
C PHE A 196 -5.34 8.71 -7.65
N LEU A 197 -6.48 8.14 -8.08
CA LEU A 197 -6.56 6.71 -8.44
C LEU A 197 -5.58 6.32 -9.54
N ARG A 198 -5.31 7.20 -10.50
CA ARG A 198 -4.29 6.96 -11.55
C ARG A 198 -2.87 7.05 -10.98
N LEU A 199 -2.61 8.00 -10.11
CA LEU A 199 -1.32 8.17 -9.45
C LEU A 199 -0.99 6.96 -8.57
N SER A 200 -1.92 6.59 -7.70
CA SER A 200 -1.80 5.44 -6.81
C SER A 200 -1.61 4.12 -7.59
N ASN A 201 -2.36 3.91 -8.68
CA ASN A 201 -2.15 2.75 -9.55
C ASN A 201 -0.70 2.66 -10.10
N ARG A 202 -0.06 3.81 -10.40
CA ARG A 202 1.36 3.84 -10.81
C ARG A 202 2.29 3.52 -9.64
N ARG A 203 2.03 4.08 -8.44
CA ARG A 203 2.81 3.82 -7.24
C ARG A 203 2.79 2.35 -6.84
N VAL A 204 1.60 1.72 -6.79
CA VAL A 204 1.48 0.28 -6.55
C VAL A 204 2.31 -0.53 -7.53
N ARG A 205 2.23 -0.21 -8.83
CA ARG A 205 3.05 -0.89 -9.85
C ARG A 205 4.55 -0.74 -9.62
N ALA A 206 4.99 0.45 -9.23
CA ALA A 206 6.40 0.72 -8.92
C ALA A 206 6.87 -0.10 -7.72
N CYS A 207 6.12 -0.12 -6.62
CA CYS A 207 6.41 -0.95 -5.44
C CYS A 207 6.52 -2.44 -5.80
N LEU A 208 5.57 -2.97 -6.59
CA LEU A 208 5.58 -4.37 -7.00
C LEU A 208 6.72 -4.71 -7.97
N ALA A 209 7.09 -3.79 -8.86
CA ALA A 209 8.24 -3.96 -9.75
C ALA A 209 9.56 -4.00 -8.96
N ALA A 210 9.72 -3.09 -7.99
CA ALA A 210 10.89 -3.00 -7.13
C ALA A 210 11.12 -4.22 -6.22
N LEU A 211 10.13 -5.11 -6.04
CA LEU A 211 10.34 -6.41 -5.37
C LEU A 211 11.25 -7.35 -6.17
N LYS A 212 11.39 -7.12 -7.48
CA LYS A 212 12.17 -7.98 -8.40
C LYS A 212 13.39 -7.27 -8.95
N ASP A 213 13.25 -6.00 -9.29
CA ASP A 213 14.26 -5.14 -9.88
C ASP A 213 14.61 -4.05 -8.87
N ASN A 214 15.76 -4.20 -8.19
CA ASN A 214 16.19 -3.33 -7.10
C ASN A 214 17.69 -3.45 -6.85
N ASP A 215 18.22 -2.47 -6.12
CA ASP A 215 19.62 -2.35 -5.71
C ASP A 215 19.85 -2.69 -4.22
N ASP A 216 18.98 -3.45 -3.57
CA ASP A 216 19.02 -3.76 -2.14
C ASP A 216 20.37 -4.29 -1.67
N LYS A 217 20.97 -5.19 -2.50
CA LYS A 217 22.30 -5.76 -2.21
C LYS A 217 23.38 -4.68 -2.18
N TYR A 218 23.37 -3.77 -3.14
CA TYR A 218 24.36 -2.70 -3.23
C TYR A 218 24.16 -1.66 -2.13
N THR A 219 22.92 -1.35 -1.80
CA THR A 219 22.56 -0.45 -0.68
C THR A 219 23.10 -1.02 0.64
N THR A 220 22.87 -2.31 0.92
CA THR A 220 23.38 -2.97 2.12
C THR A 220 24.92 -2.97 2.15
N LEU A 221 25.58 -3.40 1.06
CA LEU A 221 27.04 -3.42 1.00
C LEU A 221 27.67 -2.03 1.21
N THR A 222 27.02 -0.99 0.66
CA THR A 222 27.49 0.40 0.84
C THR A 222 27.31 0.85 2.28
N ALA A 223 26.19 0.53 2.92
CA ALA A 223 25.93 0.86 4.32
C ALA A 223 26.95 0.17 5.24
N ASP A 224 27.19 -1.13 5.05
CA ASP A 224 28.17 -1.90 5.84
C ASP A 224 29.57 -1.28 5.69
N ALA A 225 30.01 -0.97 4.47
CA ALA A 225 31.32 -0.36 4.21
C ALA A 225 31.48 1.05 4.84
N VAL A 226 30.38 1.80 5.03
CA VAL A 226 30.39 3.09 5.73
C VAL A 226 30.49 2.87 7.23
N LEU A 227 29.74 1.90 7.79
CA LEU A 227 29.72 1.61 9.22
C LEU A 227 31.05 1.01 9.73
N GLU A 228 31.77 0.23 8.91
CA GLU A 228 33.09 -0.30 9.25
C GLU A 228 34.17 0.77 9.45
N ARG A 229 33.90 2.03 9.04
CA ARG A 229 34.84 3.17 9.18
C ARG A 229 34.66 3.97 10.47
N TYR A 230 33.63 3.68 11.22
CA TYR A 230 33.28 4.32 12.50
C TYR A 230 33.29 3.32 13.66
#